data_48cb1eef9f65407aa000ac3ae30fa74d
#
_entry.id   48cb1eef9f65407aa000ac3ae30fa74d
#
_cell.length_a   1.000
_cell.length_b   1.000
_cell.length_c   1.000
_cell.angle_alpha   90.00
_cell.angle_beta   90.00
_cell.angle_gamma   90.00
#
_symmetry.space_group_name_H-M   'P 1'
#
loop_
_entity.id
_entity.type
_entity.pdbx_description
1 polymer ?
#
loop_
_entity_poly.entity_id
_entity_poly.type
_entity_poly.pdbx_seq_one_letter_code
_entity_poly.pdbx_strand_id
1 'polypeptide(L)'
;MKFAIIAAGDGSRLAQEGVTEPKPLVKVRGERLIDRLIRIFMENNATEIVVVCNEQMADVASHMKMIQDKGLNGLPIPLRFVVKSTPSSMHSFYELRDFLRDEPFILTTVDTIFDESEFHDYVLSFQDKIAHGIAALMGVTDYIDDEKPLYVGVDNVMQINGYYDNAQVDSRFISAGIYGLTASSLDILESCIEKGEGRMRNFQRALVTAGLRMEAYPLTKVFDIDHIEDIKKADEGVKNLSSCCKRKTLLIQRAACYSPNSEEKDLAVLQEIGSLLEDATIISEDDFVNRFSTYNQSVSSELVDSANVNCQIISMARSTKALECLKQLELNGIQVLNPSAGVWACQRSNVDKVMRENHLPFPPDEGNDGYWVKRADVSAQSKEDVCFCQDWTEVENVKSAFMQRGIINIVIQAHVKGDVVKFYGVEGTDFFRYYYSGDDTETKFGDEERNGKPQYYSFSSSNLQADAEKLACLLQTPIYGGDAIVREDGSYVIIDFNDFPSFSRCKQEAAKAIVGRMKQKVEASHKTSSNEKYKDDMNSCS
;
A
#
# COMPACT_ATOMS: atom_id res chain seq x y z
N MET A 1 -21.35 8.69 -0.22
CA MET A 1 -21.50 9.83 0.73
C MET A 1 -20.98 11.09 0.08
N LYS A 2 -21.62 12.24 0.30
CA LYS A 2 -21.17 13.53 -0.25
C LYS A 2 -20.11 14.18 0.63
N PHE A 3 -19.30 15.03 -0.01
CA PHE A 3 -18.31 15.87 0.68
C PHE A 3 -18.50 17.32 0.27
N ALA A 4 -18.33 18.23 1.23
CA ALA A 4 -18.53 19.66 1.02
C ALA A 4 -17.31 20.47 1.46
N ILE A 5 -16.93 21.49 0.66
CA ILE A 5 -15.79 22.36 0.93
C ILE A 5 -16.24 23.81 0.99
N ILE A 6 -15.94 24.48 2.10
CA ILE A 6 -16.07 25.93 2.21
C ILE A 6 -14.77 26.58 1.73
N ALA A 7 -14.78 27.16 0.51
CA ALA A 7 -13.65 27.81 -0.11
C ALA A 7 -13.93 29.29 -0.42
N ALA A 8 -14.89 29.91 0.25
CA ALA A 8 -15.32 31.29 0.01
C ALA A 8 -14.70 32.34 0.96
N GLY A 9 -13.75 31.96 1.82
CA GLY A 9 -13.03 32.86 2.71
C GLY A 9 -12.11 33.83 1.93
N ASP A 10 -11.98 35.06 2.43
CA ASP A 10 -11.21 36.13 1.73
C ASP A 10 -9.69 35.91 1.71
N GLY A 11 -9.13 35.07 2.57
CA GLY A 11 -7.68 34.84 2.69
C GLY A 11 -6.88 36.12 3.00
N SER A 12 -7.53 37.10 3.66
CA SER A 12 -6.98 38.46 3.84
C SER A 12 -5.68 38.48 4.64
N ARG A 13 -5.47 37.57 5.60
CA ARG A 13 -4.25 37.47 6.40
C ARG A 13 -3.06 37.08 5.51
N LEU A 14 -3.17 36.01 4.73
CA LEU A 14 -2.15 35.58 3.78
C LEU A 14 -1.83 36.66 2.74
N ALA A 15 -2.86 37.38 2.24
CA ALA A 15 -2.68 38.48 1.30
C ALA A 15 -1.91 39.66 1.93
N GLN A 16 -2.14 39.98 3.21
CA GLN A 16 -1.39 41.00 3.96
C GLN A 16 0.06 40.62 4.16
N GLU A 17 0.38 39.34 4.23
CA GLU A 17 1.74 38.80 4.35
C GLU A 17 2.44 38.63 2.99
N GLY A 18 1.79 39.02 1.88
CA GLY A 18 2.39 39.06 0.54
C GLY A 18 2.11 37.83 -0.33
N VAL A 19 1.20 36.92 0.09
CA VAL A 19 0.74 35.80 -0.76
C VAL A 19 -0.22 36.39 -1.80
N THR A 20 0.12 36.27 -3.07
CA THR A 20 -0.68 36.81 -4.20
C THR A 20 -1.76 35.84 -4.67
N GLU A 21 -1.61 34.56 -4.41
CA GLU A 21 -2.54 33.52 -4.82
C GLU A 21 -3.75 33.47 -3.88
N PRO A 22 -4.98 33.28 -4.41
CA PRO A 22 -6.15 33.01 -3.56
C PRO A 22 -5.95 31.81 -2.67
N LYS A 23 -6.39 31.88 -1.42
CA LYS A 23 -6.19 30.83 -0.39
C LYS A 23 -6.46 29.40 -0.89
N PRO A 24 -7.56 29.09 -1.65
CA PRO A 24 -7.79 27.75 -2.18
C PRO A 24 -6.73 27.25 -3.17
N LEU A 25 -6.00 28.16 -3.84
CA LEU A 25 -4.94 27.84 -4.81
C LEU A 25 -3.53 27.86 -4.22
N VAL A 26 -3.38 28.26 -2.96
CA VAL A 26 -2.10 28.17 -2.24
C VAL A 26 -1.62 26.73 -2.23
N LYS A 27 -0.33 26.53 -2.44
CA LYS A 27 0.28 25.21 -2.52
C LYS A 27 0.96 24.85 -1.21
N VAL A 28 0.67 23.64 -0.74
CA VAL A 28 1.40 22.95 0.29
C VAL A 28 2.03 21.72 -0.39
N ARG A 29 3.36 21.58 -0.33
CA ARG A 29 4.13 20.54 -1.03
C ARG A 29 3.90 20.44 -2.54
N GLY A 30 3.60 21.55 -3.17
CA GLY A 30 3.35 21.61 -4.61
C GLY A 30 1.93 21.25 -5.01
N GLU A 31 1.06 20.77 -4.11
CA GLU A 31 -0.36 20.51 -4.34
C GLU A 31 -1.21 21.69 -3.81
N ARG A 32 -2.21 22.15 -4.57
CA ARG A 32 -3.12 23.20 -4.12
C ARG A 32 -4.02 22.70 -3.01
N LEU A 33 -4.37 23.55 -2.04
CA LEU A 33 -5.23 23.18 -0.92
C LEU A 33 -6.57 22.57 -1.38
N ILE A 34 -7.18 23.15 -2.41
CA ILE A 34 -8.44 22.66 -2.96
C ILE A 34 -8.26 21.32 -3.69
N ASP A 35 -7.18 21.16 -4.46
CA ASP A 35 -6.88 19.92 -5.20
C ASP A 35 -6.61 18.76 -4.22
N ARG A 36 -5.89 19.06 -3.13
CA ARG A 36 -5.63 18.13 -2.04
C ARG A 36 -6.92 17.58 -1.43
N LEU A 37 -7.87 18.46 -1.06
CA LEU A 37 -9.14 18.02 -0.48
C LEU A 37 -9.98 17.21 -1.48
N ILE A 38 -10.04 17.64 -2.74
CA ILE A 38 -10.76 16.91 -3.79
C ILE A 38 -10.16 15.51 -3.97
N ARG A 39 -8.84 15.38 -4.01
CA ARG A 39 -8.15 14.08 -4.07
C ARG A 39 -8.51 13.21 -2.87
N ILE A 40 -8.34 13.72 -1.64
CA ILE A 40 -8.66 13.00 -0.40
C ILE A 40 -10.12 12.53 -0.40
N PHE A 41 -11.06 13.35 -0.85
CA PHE A 41 -12.48 12.98 -0.89
C PHE A 41 -12.76 11.89 -1.94
N MET A 42 -12.11 11.95 -3.09
CA MET A 42 -12.20 10.87 -4.08
C MET A 42 -11.61 9.56 -3.57
N GLU A 43 -10.49 9.62 -2.84
CA GLU A 43 -9.90 8.48 -2.15
C GLU A 43 -10.82 7.89 -1.07
N ASN A 44 -11.73 8.70 -0.52
CA ASN A 44 -12.78 8.30 0.42
C ASN A 44 -14.15 8.01 -0.24
N ASN A 45 -14.14 7.65 -1.52
CA ASN A 45 -15.33 7.23 -2.28
C ASN A 45 -16.45 8.29 -2.30
N ALA A 46 -16.09 9.55 -2.56
CA ALA A 46 -17.05 10.62 -2.71
C ALA A 46 -18.08 10.31 -3.83
N THR A 47 -19.37 10.31 -3.50
CA THR A 47 -20.45 10.21 -4.50
C THR A 47 -20.64 11.54 -5.23
N GLU A 48 -20.42 12.66 -4.54
CA GLU A 48 -20.41 14.02 -5.08
C GLU A 48 -19.55 14.91 -4.18
N ILE A 49 -18.81 15.83 -4.78
CA ILE A 49 -18.06 16.89 -4.07
C ILE A 49 -18.72 18.22 -4.38
N VAL A 50 -19.11 18.96 -3.34
CA VAL A 50 -19.80 20.24 -3.47
C VAL A 50 -18.93 21.36 -2.86
N VAL A 51 -18.65 22.40 -3.64
CA VAL A 51 -17.73 23.48 -3.26
C VAL A 51 -18.43 24.82 -3.32
N VAL A 52 -18.22 25.70 -2.34
CA VAL A 52 -18.57 27.11 -2.46
C VAL A 52 -17.30 27.95 -2.59
N CYS A 53 -17.21 28.74 -3.66
CA CYS A 53 -16.12 29.64 -3.97
C CYS A 53 -16.54 31.11 -3.82
N ASN A 54 -15.57 31.98 -3.52
CA ASN A 54 -15.82 33.42 -3.47
C ASN A 54 -15.92 33.99 -4.89
N GLU A 55 -16.95 34.81 -5.12
CA GLU A 55 -17.22 35.52 -6.39
C GLU A 55 -16.08 36.45 -6.81
N GLN A 56 -15.33 37.01 -5.86
CA GLN A 56 -14.20 37.91 -6.10
C GLN A 56 -12.92 37.14 -6.54
N MET A 57 -12.91 35.80 -6.47
CA MET A 57 -11.77 34.96 -6.81
C MET A 57 -11.99 34.24 -8.15
N ALA A 58 -11.93 34.96 -9.25
CA ALA A 58 -12.18 34.44 -10.61
C ALA A 58 -11.26 33.24 -10.96
N ASP A 59 -10.01 33.25 -10.50
CA ASP A 59 -9.05 32.16 -10.73
C ASP A 59 -9.48 30.85 -10.06
N VAL A 60 -10.07 30.91 -8.87
CA VAL A 60 -10.61 29.73 -8.17
C VAL A 60 -11.80 29.17 -8.96
N ALA A 61 -12.73 30.02 -9.39
CA ALA A 61 -13.87 29.58 -10.18
C ALA A 61 -13.45 28.97 -11.54
N SER A 62 -12.45 29.56 -12.19
CA SER A 62 -11.87 29.01 -13.42
C SER A 62 -11.22 27.65 -13.20
N HIS A 63 -10.49 27.48 -12.09
CA HIS A 63 -9.87 26.23 -11.71
C HIS A 63 -10.91 25.14 -11.40
N MET A 64 -11.99 25.49 -10.66
CA MET A 64 -13.10 24.54 -10.40
C MET A 64 -13.78 24.12 -11.70
N LYS A 65 -13.98 25.05 -12.63
CA LYS A 65 -14.54 24.73 -13.94
C LYS A 65 -13.65 23.79 -14.75
N MET A 66 -12.35 24.00 -14.70
CA MET A 66 -11.37 23.12 -15.35
C MET A 66 -11.45 21.70 -14.75
N ILE A 67 -11.50 21.55 -13.42
CA ILE A 67 -11.63 20.23 -12.77
C ILE A 67 -12.98 19.59 -13.14
N GLN A 68 -14.07 20.33 -13.16
CA GLN A 68 -15.38 19.81 -13.56
C GLN A 68 -15.38 19.29 -15.00
N ASP A 69 -14.72 20.00 -15.94
CA ASP A 69 -14.73 19.66 -17.36
C ASP A 69 -13.69 18.57 -17.73
N LYS A 70 -12.51 18.58 -17.09
CA LYS A 70 -11.36 17.74 -17.46
C LYS A 70 -10.94 16.72 -16.37
N GLY A 71 -11.53 16.83 -15.20
CA GLY A 71 -11.11 16.05 -14.03
C GLY A 71 -9.86 16.57 -13.34
N LEU A 72 -9.43 15.87 -12.29
CA LEU A 72 -8.21 16.12 -11.55
C LEU A 72 -7.24 14.96 -11.77
N ASN A 73 -6.00 15.25 -12.19
CA ASN A 73 -4.98 14.23 -12.45
C ASN A 73 -5.42 13.13 -13.45
N GLY A 74 -6.26 13.49 -14.43
CA GLY A 74 -6.78 12.56 -15.44
C GLY A 74 -7.98 11.71 -14.98
N LEU A 75 -8.44 11.89 -13.75
CA LEU A 75 -9.62 11.21 -13.22
C LEU A 75 -10.84 12.14 -13.26
N PRO A 76 -12.00 11.69 -13.78
CA PRO A 76 -13.24 12.46 -13.73
C PRO A 76 -13.67 12.65 -12.26
N ILE A 77 -14.09 13.87 -11.92
CA ILE A 77 -14.50 14.23 -10.57
C ILE A 77 -16.01 14.56 -10.57
N PRO A 78 -16.82 13.93 -9.70
CA PRO A 78 -18.24 14.28 -9.52
C PRO A 78 -18.34 15.62 -8.76
N LEU A 79 -17.93 16.71 -9.41
CA LEU A 79 -17.79 18.03 -8.83
C LEU A 79 -18.98 18.93 -9.19
N ARG A 80 -19.54 19.55 -8.16
CA ARG A 80 -20.49 20.66 -8.28
C ARG A 80 -19.97 21.86 -7.49
N PHE A 81 -20.07 23.07 -8.00
CA PHE A 81 -19.64 24.23 -7.25
C PHE A 81 -20.58 25.42 -7.42
N VAL A 82 -20.62 26.27 -6.40
CA VAL A 82 -21.35 27.52 -6.33
C VAL A 82 -20.36 28.68 -6.20
N VAL A 83 -20.54 29.73 -6.97
CA VAL A 83 -19.70 30.94 -6.88
C VAL A 83 -20.54 32.04 -6.24
N LYS A 84 -20.22 32.38 -5.00
CA LYS A 84 -20.97 33.37 -4.22
C LYS A 84 -20.14 33.96 -3.09
N SER A 85 -20.09 35.27 -2.98
CA SER A 85 -19.54 35.93 -1.79
C SER A 85 -20.55 35.89 -0.65
N THR A 86 -20.11 35.51 0.52
CA THR A 86 -20.96 35.31 1.70
C THR A 86 -20.38 36.02 2.92
N PRO A 87 -21.23 36.46 3.88
CA PRO A 87 -20.75 37.20 5.06
C PRO A 87 -19.93 36.36 6.04
N SER A 88 -20.05 35.02 6.00
CA SER A 88 -19.32 34.11 6.91
C SER A 88 -19.31 32.67 6.40
N SER A 89 -18.49 31.81 7.01
CA SER A 89 -18.43 30.37 6.71
C SER A 89 -19.77 29.65 6.89
N MET A 90 -20.59 30.07 7.87
CA MET A 90 -21.94 29.50 8.05
C MET A 90 -22.87 29.86 6.88
N HIS A 91 -22.81 31.09 6.36
CA HIS A 91 -23.55 31.47 5.16
C HIS A 91 -23.04 30.73 3.93
N SER A 92 -21.72 30.51 3.82
CA SER A 92 -21.15 29.67 2.75
C SER A 92 -21.68 28.24 2.81
N PHE A 93 -21.76 27.65 4.00
CA PHE A 93 -22.37 26.32 4.21
C PHE A 93 -23.86 26.32 3.81
N TYR A 94 -24.60 27.37 4.16
CA TYR A 94 -26.02 27.52 3.79
C TYR A 94 -26.24 27.49 2.27
N GLU A 95 -25.34 28.04 1.46
CA GLU A 95 -25.43 28.00 -0.01
C GLU A 95 -25.29 26.59 -0.59
N LEU A 96 -24.72 25.65 0.16
CA LEU A 96 -24.55 24.25 -0.25
C LEU A 96 -25.70 23.33 0.15
N ARG A 97 -26.60 23.77 1.03
CA ARG A 97 -27.61 22.94 1.69
C ARG A 97 -28.50 22.13 0.74
N ASP A 98 -28.91 22.72 -0.40
CA ASP A 98 -29.82 22.07 -1.34
C ASP A 98 -29.19 20.86 -2.05
N PHE A 99 -27.86 20.82 -2.10
CA PHE A 99 -27.09 19.70 -2.67
C PHE A 99 -26.78 18.60 -1.65
N LEU A 100 -27.02 18.85 -0.34
CA LEU A 100 -26.59 17.98 0.75
C LEU A 100 -27.75 17.28 1.48
N ARG A 101 -29.04 17.53 1.08
CA ARG A 101 -30.21 17.01 1.79
C ARG A 101 -30.49 15.53 1.61
N ASP A 102 -30.00 14.92 0.55
CA ASP A 102 -30.40 13.58 0.13
C ASP A 102 -29.56 12.45 0.74
N GLU A 103 -28.37 12.76 1.25
CA GLU A 103 -27.52 11.78 1.93
C GLU A 103 -26.63 12.41 3.01
N PRO A 104 -26.08 11.64 3.96
CA PRO A 104 -25.10 12.14 4.91
C PRO A 104 -23.86 12.67 4.21
N PHE A 105 -23.23 13.68 4.81
CA PHE A 105 -22.10 14.37 4.18
C PHE A 105 -21.04 14.78 5.21
N ILE A 106 -19.82 15.01 4.72
CA ILE A 106 -18.73 15.60 5.50
C ILE A 106 -18.45 16.98 4.96
N LEU A 107 -18.39 17.96 5.86
CA LEU A 107 -18.08 19.36 5.57
C LEU A 107 -16.74 19.73 6.19
N THR A 108 -15.89 20.44 5.45
CA THR A 108 -14.66 21.05 5.96
C THR A 108 -14.37 22.39 5.29
N THR A 109 -13.44 23.18 5.86
CA THR A 109 -12.90 24.38 5.24
C THR A 109 -11.70 24.03 4.36
N VAL A 110 -11.42 24.85 3.34
CA VAL A 110 -10.39 24.57 2.33
C VAL A 110 -8.97 24.58 2.89
N ASP A 111 -8.79 25.26 4.00
CA ASP A 111 -7.51 25.54 4.68
C ASP A 111 -7.15 24.53 5.77
N THR A 112 -8.05 23.63 6.12
CA THR A 112 -7.83 22.66 7.18
C THR A 112 -6.83 21.58 6.76
N ILE A 113 -5.74 21.49 7.49
CA ILE A 113 -4.69 20.46 7.32
C ILE A 113 -4.86 19.42 8.42
N PHE A 114 -4.91 18.15 8.00
CA PHE A 114 -5.07 16.98 8.86
C PHE A 114 -4.31 15.78 8.27
N ASP A 115 -4.12 14.75 9.08
CA ASP A 115 -3.58 13.46 8.61
C ASP A 115 -4.62 12.74 7.75
N GLU A 116 -4.21 12.29 6.56
CA GLU A 116 -5.11 11.70 5.56
C GLU A 116 -5.60 10.31 6.00
N SER A 117 -4.80 9.55 6.74
CA SER A 117 -5.20 8.24 7.26
C SER A 117 -6.18 8.37 8.42
N GLU A 118 -5.95 9.32 9.35
CA GLU A 118 -6.91 9.61 10.41
C GLU A 118 -8.25 10.13 9.86
N PHE A 119 -8.19 10.91 8.77
CA PHE A 119 -9.40 11.36 8.09
C PHE A 119 -10.16 10.20 7.44
N HIS A 120 -9.46 9.23 6.86
CA HIS A 120 -10.09 8.01 6.35
C HIS A 120 -10.81 7.24 7.48
N ASP A 121 -10.12 7.01 8.61
CA ASP A 121 -10.71 6.34 9.77
C ASP A 121 -11.91 7.12 10.34
N TYR A 122 -11.85 8.45 10.31
CA TYR A 122 -12.97 9.32 10.66
C TYR A 122 -14.18 9.11 9.74
N VAL A 123 -13.96 9.04 8.41
CA VAL A 123 -15.02 8.79 7.43
C VAL A 123 -15.71 7.45 7.68
N LEU A 124 -14.92 6.39 7.92
CA LEU A 124 -15.44 5.05 8.23
C LEU A 124 -16.25 5.05 9.54
N SER A 125 -15.70 5.69 10.59
CA SER A 125 -16.38 5.83 11.86
C SER A 125 -17.70 6.57 11.72
N PHE A 126 -17.77 7.62 10.88
CA PHE A 126 -19.01 8.36 10.65
C PHE A 126 -20.05 7.49 9.93
N GLN A 127 -19.66 6.72 8.92
CA GLN A 127 -20.54 5.79 8.22
C GLN A 127 -21.15 4.73 9.16
N ASP A 128 -20.32 4.13 10.01
CA ASP A 128 -20.79 3.17 11.02
C ASP A 128 -21.77 3.80 12.01
N LYS A 129 -21.41 4.96 12.56
CA LYS A 129 -22.21 5.64 13.59
C LYS A 129 -23.55 6.17 13.08
N ILE A 130 -23.66 6.54 11.79
CA ILE A 130 -24.95 6.90 11.18
C ILE A 130 -25.92 5.72 11.28
N ALA A 131 -25.47 4.50 10.99
CA ALA A 131 -26.30 3.30 11.09
C ALA A 131 -26.81 3.07 12.52
N HIS A 132 -26.11 3.61 13.54
CA HIS A 132 -26.48 3.56 14.95
C HIS A 132 -27.22 4.82 15.44
N GLY A 133 -27.70 5.67 14.52
CA GLY A 133 -28.57 6.81 14.81
C GLY A 133 -27.87 8.06 15.35
N ILE A 134 -26.57 8.24 15.03
CA ILE A 134 -25.88 9.49 15.30
C ILE A 134 -26.33 10.55 14.29
N ALA A 135 -26.51 11.79 14.73
CA ALA A 135 -26.88 12.92 13.87
C ALA A 135 -25.64 13.69 13.37
N ALA A 136 -24.56 13.70 14.17
CA ALA A 136 -23.31 14.35 13.80
C ALA A 136 -22.10 13.67 14.46
N LEU A 137 -21.00 13.56 13.72
CA LEU A 137 -19.66 13.22 14.20
C LEU A 137 -18.75 14.43 13.98
N MET A 138 -18.20 14.99 15.04
CA MET A 138 -17.43 16.22 14.99
C MET A 138 -15.96 15.92 15.20
N GLY A 139 -15.11 16.28 14.22
CA GLY A 139 -13.66 16.20 14.38
C GLY A 139 -13.19 17.14 15.48
N VAL A 140 -12.39 16.63 16.41
CA VAL A 140 -11.78 17.39 17.50
C VAL A 140 -10.30 17.09 17.61
N THR A 141 -9.52 18.04 18.14
CA THR A 141 -8.09 17.83 18.37
C THR A 141 -7.68 18.40 19.74
N ASP A 142 -6.63 17.85 20.33
CA ASP A 142 -5.98 18.43 21.52
C ASP A 142 -4.75 19.30 21.14
N TYR A 143 -4.47 19.41 19.84
CA TYR A 143 -3.47 20.33 19.31
C TYR A 143 -4.04 21.75 19.19
N ILE A 144 -3.63 22.66 20.05
CA ILE A 144 -4.16 24.04 20.12
C ILE A 144 -3.13 24.99 19.48
N ASP A 145 -3.40 25.40 18.24
CA ASP A 145 -2.60 26.39 17.48
C ASP A 145 -3.46 27.56 16.98
N ASP A 146 -4.77 27.59 17.35
CA ASP A 146 -5.71 28.64 16.96
C ASP A 146 -5.69 29.80 17.98
N GLU A 147 -5.70 31.05 17.48
CA GLU A 147 -5.80 32.27 18.31
C GLU A 147 -7.11 32.34 19.11
N LYS A 148 -8.18 31.74 18.60
CA LYS A 148 -9.51 31.75 19.22
C LYS A 148 -10.18 30.38 19.15
N PRO A 149 -9.62 29.38 19.84
CA PRO A 149 -10.12 28.01 19.77
C PRO A 149 -11.58 27.93 20.28
N LEU A 150 -12.34 27.01 19.69
CA LEU A 150 -13.65 26.64 20.20
C LEU A 150 -13.54 25.33 20.98
N TYR A 151 -13.58 25.43 22.29
CA TYR A 151 -13.46 24.27 23.18
C TYR A 151 -14.70 23.38 23.13
N VAL A 152 -14.48 22.07 23.13
CA VAL A 152 -15.53 21.05 23.03
C VAL A 152 -15.63 20.30 24.35
N GLY A 153 -16.82 20.36 24.99
CA GLY A 153 -17.12 19.55 26.15
C GLY A 153 -17.61 18.16 25.71
N VAL A 154 -17.00 17.13 26.25
CA VAL A 154 -17.36 15.73 26.00
C VAL A 154 -17.52 14.97 27.31
N ASP A 155 -18.34 13.91 27.28
CA ASP A 155 -18.40 12.95 28.38
C ASP A 155 -17.42 11.77 28.20
N ASN A 156 -17.47 10.78 29.08
CA ASN A 156 -16.58 9.63 29.09
C ASN A 156 -16.75 8.70 27.88
N VAL A 157 -17.85 8.85 27.11
CA VAL A 157 -18.12 8.09 25.87
C VAL A 157 -18.02 8.96 24.61
N MET A 158 -17.35 10.11 24.73
CA MET A 158 -17.13 11.08 23.65
C MET A 158 -18.43 11.75 23.14
N GLN A 159 -19.54 11.70 23.86
CA GLN A 159 -20.74 12.45 23.51
C GLN A 159 -20.51 13.94 23.79
N ILE A 160 -20.82 14.80 22.80
CA ILE A 160 -20.65 16.25 22.93
C ILE A 160 -21.78 16.83 23.77
N ASN A 161 -21.43 17.57 24.82
CA ASN A 161 -22.34 18.23 25.73
C ASN A 161 -22.32 19.78 25.66
N GLY A 162 -21.35 20.37 24.97
CA GLY A 162 -21.27 21.82 24.80
C GLY A 162 -20.09 22.33 23.99
N TYR A 163 -20.17 23.61 23.59
CA TYR A 163 -19.10 24.35 22.91
C TYR A 163 -18.85 25.68 23.62
N TYR A 164 -17.60 25.99 23.97
CA TYR A 164 -17.21 27.09 24.83
C TYR A 164 -16.15 27.97 24.19
N ASP A 165 -16.25 29.30 24.39
CA ASP A 165 -15.24 30.24 23.91
C ASP A 165 -13.97 30.28 24.79
N ASN A 166 -14.07 29.74 26.02
CA ASN A 166 -12.96 29.64 26.97
C ASN A 166 -12.81 28.21 27.46
N ALA A 167 -11.59 27.80 27.79
CA ALA A 167 -11.33 26.50 28.37
C ALA A 167 -12.13 26.28 29.66
N GLN A 168 -12.83 25.17 29.74
CA GLN A 168 -13.48 24.69 30.97
C GLN A 168 -12.51 23.80 31.75
N VAL A 169 -12.79 23.47 33.02
CA VAL A 169 -11.88 22.72 33.90
C VAL A 169 -11.42 21.38 33.28
N ASP A 170 -12.26 20.76 32.47
CA ASP A 170 -11.98 19.46 31.82
C ASP A 170 -11.93 19.55 30.28
N SER A 171 -11.78 20.76 29.71
CA SER A 171 -11.72 20.92 28.23
C SER A 171 -10.40 20.46 27.71
N ARG A 172 -10.37 19.24 27.16
CA ARG A 172 -9.19 18.66 26.49
C ARG A 172 -9.14 19.00 25.01
N PHE A 173 -10.30 19.14 24.36
CA PHE A 173 -10.41 19.23 22.91
C PHE A 173 -10.90 20.58 22.43
N ILE A 174 -10.47 20.94 21.20
CA ILE A 174 -11.03 22.03 20.40
C ILE A 174 -11.65 21.48 19.11
N SER A 175 -12.56 22.25 18.50
CA SER A 175 -13.16 21.90 17.20
C SER A 175 -12.12 21.93 16.09
N ALA A 176 -12.02 20.85 15.30
CA ALA A 176 -11.05 20.67 14.25
C ALA A 176 -11.52 21.13 12.85
N GLY A 177 -12.68 21.78 12.73
CA GLY A 177 -13.18 22.24 11.42
C GLY A 177 -13.66 21.13 10.47
N ILE A 178 -13.84 19.91 10.97
CA ILE A 178 -14.29 18.74 10.20
C ILE A 178 -15.62 18.26 10.80
N TYR A 179 -16.66 18.19 9.97
CA TYR A 179 -18.04 17.95 10.42
C TYR A 179 -18.70 16.85 9.59
N GLY A 180 -18.91 15.67 10.18
CA GLY A 180 -19.80 14.63 9.64
C GLY A 180 -21.25 14.93 10.06
N LEU A 181 -22.11 15.16 9.11
CA LEU A 181 -23.46 15.68 9.34
C LEU A 181 -24.52 14.89 8.58
N THR A 182 -25.73 14.84 9.14
CA THR A 182 -26.91 14.31 8.46
C THR A 182 -27.86 15.45 8.04
N ALA A 183 -28.85 15.15 7.19
CA ALA A 183 -29.81 16.14 6.71
C ALA A 183 -30.54 16.91 7.83
N SER A 184 -30.73 16.31 8.98
CA SER A 184 -31.36 16.97 10.15
C SER A 184 -30.57 18.20 10.64
N SER A 185 -29.29 18.26 10.40
CA SER A 185 -28.45 19.42 10.73
C SER A 185 -28.74 20.64 9.87
N LEU A 186 -29.22 20.43 8.63
CA LEU A 186 -29.51 21.51 7.67
C LEU A 186 -30.73 22.33 8.10
N ASP A 187 -31.74 21.72 8.75
CA ASP A 187 -32.90 22.44 9.26
C ASP A 187 -32.49 23.37 10.42
N ILE A 188 -31.51 22.95 11.21
CA ILE A 188 -30.93 23.78 12.28
C ILE A 188 -30.11 24.93 11.69
N LEU A 189 -29.36 24.65 10.63
CA LEU A 189 -28.60 25.66 9.88
C LEU A 189 -29.55 26.77 9.35
N GLU A 190 -30.66 26.39 8.72
CA GLU A 190 -31.68 27.32 8.23
C GLU A 190 -32.22 28.18 9.35
N SER A 191 -32.60 27.56 10.50
CA SER A 191 -33.08 28.29 11.67
C SER A 191 -32.04 29.28 12.23
N CYS A 192 -30.74 28.94 12.20
CA CYS A 192 -29.68 29.87 12.62
C CYS A 192 -29.59 31.07 11.69
N ILE A 193 -29.63 30.86 10.36
CA ILE A 193 -29.60 31.95 9.37
C ILE A 193 -30.83 32.86 9.52
N GLU A 194 -32.03 32.30 9.70
CA GLU A 194 -33.28 33.07 9.92
C GLU A 194 -33.21 33.95 11.19
N LYS A 195 -32.50 33.50 12.21
CA LYS A 195 -32.25 34.25 13.45
C LYS A 195 -31.13 35.29 13.32
N GLY A 196 -30.50 35.41 12.15
CA GLY A 196 -29.41 36.34 11.91
C GLY A 196 -28.07 35.93 12.51
N GLU A 197 -27.90 34.66 12.87
CA GLU A 197 -26.60 34.16 13.32
C GLU A 197 -25.65 33.94 12.16
N GLY A 198 -24.34 34.16 12.35
CA GLY A 198 -23.38 34.20 11.22
C GLY A 198 -22.13 33.39 11.42
N ARG A 199 -21.91 32.70 12.52
CA ARG A 199 -20.65 32.00 12.82
C ARG A 199 -20.84 30.51 12.97
N MET A 200 -19.96 29.69 12.43
CA MET A 200 -20.01 28.21 12.58
C MET A 200 -20.09 27.76 14.03
N ARG A 201 -19.43 28.44 14.97
CA ARG A 201 -19.52 28.13 16.40
C ARG A 201 -20.97 28.26 16.97
N ASN A 202 -21.79 29.17 16.42
CA ASN A 202 -23.19 29.33 16.79
C ASN A 202 -24.01 28.15 16.25
N PHE A 203 -23.77 27.73 15.04
CA PHE A 203 -24.37 26.53 14.46
C PHE A 203 -24.05 25.28 15.31
N GLN A 204 -22.76 25.08 15.69
CA GLN A 204 -22.39 23.96 16.56
C GLN A 204 -23.10 23.97 17.90
N ARG A 205 -23.27 25.15 18.53
CA ARG A 205 -24.05 25.32 19.76
C ARG A 205 -25.54 25.03 19.54
N ALA A 206 -26.09 25.45 18.41
CA ALA A 206 -27.47 25.21 18.04
C ALA A 206 -27.76 23.70 17.86
N LEU A 207 -26.83 22.93 17.30
CA LEU A 207 -26.94 21.46 17.20
C LEU A 207 -27.07 20.80 18.58
N VAL A 208 -26.26 21.23 19.59
CA VAL A 208 -26.34 20.76 20.97
C VAL A 208 -27.66 21.17 21.59
N THR A 209 -28.06 22.44 21.41
CA THR A 209 -29.33 22.98 21.98
C THR A 209 -30.55 22.27 21.39
N ALA A 210 -30.49 21.84 20.14
CA ALA A 210 -31.57 21.07 19.51
C ALA A 210 -31.62 19.61 19.99
N GLY A 211 -30.70 19.19 20.85
CA GLY A 211 -30.66 17.84 21.40
C GLY A 211 -30.25 16.76 20.42
N LEU A 212 -29.54 17.12 19.36
CA LEU A 212 -29.01 16.12 18.41
C LEU A 212 -27.96 15.23 19.10
N ARG A 213 -28.03 13.93 18.84
CA ARG A 213 -27.01 12.99 19.30
C ARG A 213 -25.72 13.20 18.48
N MET A 214 -24.72 13.74 19.17
CA MET A 214 -23.45 14.13 18.55
C MET A 214 -22.27 13.51 19.29
N GLU A 215 -21.30 13.00 18.58
CA GLU A 215 -20.07 12.46 19.17
C GLU A 215 -18.84 13.21 18.63
N ALA A 216 -17.81 13.28 19.45
CA ALA A 216 -16.49 13.82 19.08
C ALA A 216 -15.58 12.69 18.58
N TYR A 217 -14.84 12.97 17.51
CA TYR A 217 -13.82 12.07 17.00
C TYR A 217 -12.44 12.74 17.14
N PRO A 218 -11.53 12.20 17.95
CA PRO A 218 -10.23 12.81 18.16
C PRO A 218 -9.30 12.57 16.95
N LEU A 219 -8.72 13.66 16.48
CA LEU A 219 -7.67 13.70 15.46
C LEU A 219 -6.39 14.23 16.13
N THR A 220 -5.22 13.67 15.81
CA THR A 220 -3.98 13.99 16.55
C THR A 220 -3.49 15.41 16.28
N LYS A 221 -3.49 15.85 15.04
CA LYS A 221 -3.03 17.19 14.68
C LYS A 221 -3.86 17.77 13.55
N VAL A 222 -4.63 18.80 13.88
CA VAL A 222 -5.37 19.58 12.88
C VAL A 222 -5.07 21.06 13.08
N PHE A 223 -4.82 21.79 12.00
CA PHE A 223 -4.59 23.23 12.02
C PHE A 223 -4.99 23.86 10.68
N ASP A 224 -5.25 25.15 10.68
CA ASP A 224 -5.67 25.90 9.50
C ASP A 224 -4.49 26.70 8.92
N ILE A 225 -4.47 26.87 7.61
CA ILE A 225 -3.49 27.72 6.91
C ILE A 225 -4.00 29.17 6.91
N ASP A 226 -3.63 29.94 7.91
CA ASP A 226 -4.00 31.36 8.02
C ASP A 226 -2.80 32.30 7.77
N HIS A 227 -1.57 31.86 8.00
CA HIS A 227 -0.33 32.62 7.88
C HIS A 227 0.71 31.90 7.01
N ILE A 228 1.70 32.65 6.47
CA ILE A 228 2.84 32.05 5.71
C ILE A 228 3.57 30.99 6.57
N GLU A 229 3.63 31.21 7.87
CA GLU A 229 4.28 30.29 8.80
C GLU A 229 3.54 28.95 8.88
N ASP A 230 2.21 28.96 8.71
CA ASP A 230 1.41 27.74 8.69
C ASP A 230 1.65 26.93 7.40
N ILE A 231 1.93 27.60 6.26
CA ILE A 231 2.38 26.92 5.04
C ILE A 231 3.69 26.20 5.28
N LYS A 232 4.66 26.85 5.96
CA LYS A 232 5.95 26.22 6.30
C LYS A 232 5.76 25.05 7.28
N LYS A 233 4.93 25.26 8.32
CA LYS A 233 4.56 24.19 9.27
C LYS A 233 3.89 23.02 8.56
N ALA A 234 3.01 23.29 7.58
CA ALA A 234 2.38 22.27 6.78
C ALA A 234 3.40 21.55 5.87
N ASP A 235 4.33 22.28 5.24
CA ASP A 235 5.40 21.70 4.44
C ASP A 235 6.37 20.86 5.30
N GLU A 236 6.68 21.27 6.52
CA GLU A 236 7.53 20.57 7.47
C GLU A 236 6.76 19.48 8.25
N GLY A 237 5.57 19.79 8.73
CA GLY A 237 4.70 18.90 9.48
C GLY A 237 4.21 17.74 8.65
N VAL A 238 3.90 17.98 7.38
CA VAL A 238 3.60 16.93 6.41
C VAL A 238 4.87 16.13 6.03
N LYS A 239 6.12 16.64 6.22
CA LYS A 239 7.32 15.78 6.19
C LYS A 239 7.32 14.75 7.33
N ASN A 240 6.79 15.12 8.47
CA ASN A 240 6.57 14.20 9.60
C ASN A 240 5.25 13.40 9.45
N LEU A 241 4.24 13.93 8.76
CA LEU A 241 2.96 13.29 8.49
C LEU A 241 3.01 12.36 7.27
N SER A 242 3.79 12.67 6.22
CA SER A 242 4.04 11.74 5.10
C SER A 242 5.08 10.66 5.43
N SER A 243 5.78 10.77 6.57
CA SER A 243 6.47 9.63 7.19
C SER A 243 5.51 8.81 8.08
N CYS A 244 4.27 9.24 8.27
CA CYS A 244 3.29 8.62 9.16
C CYS A 244 2.00 8.15 8.46
N CYS A 245 1.98 8.03 7.15
CA CYS A 245 1.16 7.01 6.50
C CYS A 245 1.83 5.68 6.83
N LYS A 246 1.57 5.14 8.00
CA LYS A 246 1.97 3.78 8.37
C LYS A 246 1.32 2.84 7.40
N ARG A 247 2.07 2.48 6.34
CA ARG A 247 1.63 1.42 5.44
C ARG A 247 1.55 0.15 6.26
N LYS A 248 0.35 -0.34 6.48
CA LYS A 248 0.16 -1.67 7.07
C LYS A 248 0.82 -2.68 6.14
N THR A 249 1.85 -3.34 6.60
CA THR A 249 2.50 -4.40 5.84
C THR A 249 2.05 -5.73 6.37
N LEU A 250 1.39 -6.50 5.52
CA LEU A 250 1.05 -7.87 5.84
C LEU A 250 2.18 -8.79 5.39
N LEU A 251 2.74 -9.55 6.32
CA LEU A 251 3.77 -10.54 6.08
C LEU A 251 3.13 -11.93 6.14
N ILE A 252 3.13 -12.67 5.04
CA ILE A 252 2.48 -13.99 4.98
C ILE A 252 3.54 -15.07 5.05
N GLN A 253 3.49 -15.85 6.13
CA GLN A 253 4.35 -17.01 6.32
C GLN A 253 3.84 -18.19 5.49
N ARG A 254 4.74 -18.87 4.82
CA ARG A 254 4.48 -20.10 4.05
C ARG A 254 3.89 -21.20 4.94
N ALA A 255 2.92 -21.93 4.40
CA ALA A 255 2.36 -23.09 5.11
C ALA A 255 3.44 -24.19 5.33
N ALA A 256 3.37 -24.88 6.45
CA ALA A 256 4.32 -25.89 6.88
C ALA A 256 4.58 -26.98 5.82
N CYS A 257 3.56 -27.39 5.08
CA CYS A 257 3.68 -28.40 4.01
C CYS A 257 4.59 -27.96 2.86
N TYR A 258 4.79 -26.64 2.64
CA TYR A 258 5.68 -26.09 1.63
C TYR A 258 7.05 -25.67 2.20
N SER A 259 7.27 -25.81 3.49
CA SER A 259 8.52 -25.47 4.18
C SER A 259 9.00 -26.57 5.14
N PRO A 260 9.07 -27.83 4.69
CA PRO A 260 9.47 -28.92 5.57
C PRO A 260 10.87 -28.65 6.15
N ASN A 261 10.99 -28.62 7.48
CA ASN A 261 12.23 -28.34 8.24
C ASN A 261 12.78 -26.90 8.08
N SER A 262 11.98 -25.94 7.64
CA SER A 262 12.43 -24.54 7.47
C SER A 262 11.44 -23.50 8.01
N GLU A 263 10.38 -23.91 8.68
CA GLU A 263 9.33 -23.03 9.22
C GLU A 263 9.89 -21.93 10.14
N GLU A 264 10.78 -22.30 11.06
CA GLU A 264 11.44 -21.35 11.97
C GLU A 264 12.35 -20.35 11.21
N LYS A 265 13.00 -20.81 10.13
CA LYS A 265 13.87 -19.97 9.31
C LYS A 265 13.05 -18.96 8.50
N ASP A 266 11.93 -19.40 7.93
CA ASP A 266 10.99 -18.54 7.21
C ASP A 266 10.39 -17.49 8.15
N LEU A 267 9.96 -17.88 9.34
CA LEU A 267 9.46 -16.95 10.36
C LEU A 267 10.52 -15.95 10.79
N ALA A 268 11.77 -16.38 10.98
CA ALA A 268 12.86 -15.51 11.40
C ALA A 268 13.17 -14.42 10.35
N VAL A 269 13.07 -14.73 9.06
CA VAL A 269 13.22 -13.71 7.98
C VAL A 269 12.07 -12.72 8.02
N LEU A 270 10.82 -13.18 8.17
CA LEU A 270 9.67 -12.30 8.27
C LEU A 270 9.72 -11.39 9.51
N GLN A 271 10.23 -11.91 10.64
CA GLN A 271 10.46 -11.12 11.85
C GLN A 271 11.52 -10.02 11.62
N GLU A 272 12.63 -10.33 10.94
CA GLU A 272 13.65 -9.32 10.59
C GLU A 272 13.07 -8.24 9.66
N ILE A 273 12.27 -8.64 8.65
CA ILE A 273 11.56 -7.69 7.78
C ILE A 273 10.61 -6.83 8.60
N GLY A 274 9.80 -7.44 9.47
CA GLY A 274 8.84 -6.75 10.34
C GLY A 274 9.51 -5.74 11.28
N SER A 275 10.71 -6.05 11.79
CA SER A 275 11.46 -5.15 12.66
C SER A 275 11.94 -3.87 11.97
N LEU A 276 12.01 -3.85 10.64
CA LEU A 276 12.42 -2.69 9.81
C LEU A 276 11.22 -1.87 9.31
N LEU A 277 10.00 -2.29 9.64
CA LEU A 277 8.75 -1.67 9.24
C LEU A 277 8.01 -1.15 10.49
N GLU A 278 7.36 0.00 10.37
CA GLU A 278 6.68 0.61 11.51
C GLU A 278 5.38 -0.09 11.90
N ASP A 279 4.65 -0.66 10.91
CA ASP A 279 3.39 -1.38 11.12
C ASP A 279 3.38 -2.64 10.25
N ALA A 280 3.87 -3.74 10.82
CA ALA A 280 3.91 -5.03 10.15
C ALA A 280 3.20 -6.10 11.00
N THR A 281 2.34 -6.87 10.34
CA THR A 281 1.65 -8.01 10.96
C THR A 281 2.06 -9.29 10.24
N ILE A 282 2.53 -10.29 10.97
CA ILE A 282 2.83 -11.63 10.43
C ILE A 282 1.60 -12.52 10.65
N ILE A 283 1.14 -13.18 9.59
CA ILE A 283 0.07 -14.19 9.65
C ILE A 283 0.50 -15.47 8.94
N SER A 284 -0.11 -16.58 9.31
CA SER A 284 0.07 -17.83 8.56
C SER A 284 -0.66 -17.78 7.21
N GLU A 285 -0.21 -18.59 6.26
CA GLU A 285 -0.88 -18.76 4.97
C GLU A 285 -2.33 -19.26 5.12
N ASP A 286 -2.58 -20.14 6.10
CA ASP A 286 -3.93 -20.64 6.38
C ASP A 286 -4.83 -19.55 6.94
N ASP A 287 -4.35 -18.73 7.86
CA ASP A 287 -5.10 -17.57 8.37
C ASP A 287 -5.39 -16.55 7.27
N PHE A 288 -4.41 -16.32 6.37
CA PHE A 288 -4.61 -15.48 5.19
C PHE A 288 -5.73 -16.02 4.32
N VAL A 289 -5.69 -17.30 3.94
CA VAL A 289 -6.73 -17.93 3.13
C VAL A 289 -8.09 -17.88 3.82
N ASN A 290 -8.16 -18.17 5.12
CA ASN A 290 -9.42 -18.12 5.88
C ASN A 290 -10.04 -16.71 5.92
N ARG A 291 -9.23 -15.68 6.01
CA ARG A 291 -9.71 -14.29 6.01
C ARG A 291 -10.17 -13.82 4.62
N PHE A 292 -9.51 -14.27 3.55
CA PHE A 292 -9.71 -13.75 2.19
C PHE A 292 -10.46 -14.67 1.24
N SER A 293 -10.65 -15.97 1.54
CA SER A 293 -11.41 -16.89 0.68
C SER A 293 -12.91 -16.62 0.64
N THR A 294 -13.46 -15.90 1.60
CA THR A 294 -14.87 -15.45 1.65
C THR A 294 -15.15 -14.22 0.77
N TYR A 295 -14.17 -13.74 0.03
CA TYR A 295 -14.21 -12.52 -0.79
C TYR A 295 -15.26 -12.51 -1.91
N ASN A 296 -15.84 -13.65 -2.25
CA ASN A 296 -16.86 -13.77 -3.31
C ASN A 296 -18.31 -13.55 -2.87
N GLN A 297 -18.60 -13.29 -1.58
CA GLN A 297 -20.00 -13.11 -1.13
C GLN A 297 -20.21 -12.13 0.02
N SER A 298 -19.84 -10.94 -0.03
CA SER A 298 -20.00 -9.87 0.98
C SER A 298 -18.67 -9.42 1.60
N VAL A 299 -18.30 -8.28 1.20
CA VAL A 299 -17.17 -7.47 1.65
C VAL A 299 -17.17 -7.40 3.17
N SER A 300 -16.29 -8.11 3.83
CA SER A 300 -15.99 -7.85 5.22
C SER A 300 -14.96 -6.73 5.31
N SER A 301 -15.40 -5.63 5.86
CA SER A 301 -14.84 -4.30 5.86
C SER A 301 -13.46 -4.08 6.49
N GLU A 302 -12.87 -5.01 7.22
CA GLU A 302 -11.65 -4.76 8.02
C GLU A 302 -10.32 -4.70 7.26
N LEU A 303 -10.26 -5.20 5.99
CA LEU A 303 -9.04 -5.14 5.18
C LEU A 303 -9.28 -4.57 3.78
N VAL A 304 -10.53 -4.52 3.33
CA VAL A 304 -10.92 -3.87 2.06
C VAL A 304 -11.33 -2.42 2.30
N ASP A 305 -11.83 -2.08 3.47
CA ASP A 305 -11.99 -0.67 3.88
C ASP A 305 -10.63 -0.01 4.21
N SER A 306 -9.61 -0.80 4.55
CA SER A 306 -8.21 -0.39 4.48
C SER A 306 -7.55 -0.66 3.12
N ALA A 307 -8.27 -1.19 2.12
CA ALA A 307 -7.81 -1.40 0.73
C ALA A 307 -7.70 -0.10 -0.08
N ASN A 308 -7.91 1.04 0.54
CA ASN A 308 -7.45 2.27 -0.04
C ASN A 308 -5.96 2.45 0.22
N VAL A 309 -5.16 1.93 -0.73
CA VAL A 309 -3.87 2.46 -1.18
C VAL A 309 -2.67 2.37 -0.22
N ASN A 310 -2.81 2.02 1.06
CA ASN A 310 -1.68 1.96 2.00
C ASN A 310 -1.38 0.58 2.60
N CYS A 311 -1.99 -0.50 2.09
CA CYS A 311 -1.61 -1.86 2.45
C CYS A 311 -0.63 -2.42 1.41
N GLN A 312 0.42 -3.04 1.87
CA GLN A 312 1.37 -3.78 1.06
C GLN A 312 1.56 -5.18 1.64
N ILE A 313 1.87 -6.14 0.79
CA ILE A 313 2.00 -7.54 1.19
C ILE A 313 3.38 -8.04 0.81
N ILE A 314 4.07 -8.68 1.75
CA ILE A 314 5.25 -9.49 1.49
C ILE A 314 4.86 -10.95 1.76
N SER A 315 4.90 -11.78 0.73
CA SER A 315 4.31 -13.11 0.79
C SER A 315 5.31 -14.21 0.48
N MET A 316 5.34 -15.21 1.36
CA MET A 316 5.96 -16.52 1.11
C MET A 316 4.93 -17.60 0.75
N ALA A 317 3.65 -17.26 0.62
CA ALA A 317 2.57 -18.21 0.36
C ALA A 317 2.74 -18.94 -0.98
N ARG A 318 2.32 -20.22 -1.03
CA ARG A 318 2.46 -21.08 -2.22
C ARG A 318 1.21 -21.87 -2.58
N SER A 319 0.22 -22.00 -1.70
CA SER A 319 -0.99 -22.75 -2.03
C SER A 319 -1.78 -22.04 -3.14
N THR A 320 -2.41 -22.80 -4.01
CA THR A 320 -3.24 -22.29 -5.10
C THR A 320 -4.28 -21.30 -4.58
N LYS A 321 -4.93 -21.61 -3.43
CA LYS A 321 -5.93 -20.71 -2.82
C LYS A 321 -5.34 -19.39 -2.38
N ALA A 322 -4.18 -19.41 -1.72
CA ALA A 322 -3.51 -18.18 -1.29
C ALA A 322 -3.08 -17.33 -2.50
N LEU A 323 -2.52 -17.96 -3.54
CA LEU A 323 -2.11 -17.27 -4.76
C LEU A 323 -3.29 -16.69 -5.54
N GLU A 324 -4.45 -17.35 -5.56
CA GLU A 324 -5.69 -16.82 -6.12
C GLU A 324 -6.19 -15.59 -5.34
N CYS A 325 -6.15 -15.64 -4.01
CA CYS A 325 -6.48 -14.49 -3.16
C CYS A 325 -5.51 -13.31 -3.40
N LEU A 326 -4.20 -13.57 -3.43
CA LEU A 326 -3.19 -12.55 -3.73
C LEU A 326 -3.41 -11.91 -5.09
N LYS A 327 -3.70 -12.72 -6.12
CA LYS A 327 -4.02 -12.23 -7.46
C LYS A 327 -5.21 -11.26 -7.47
N GLN A 328 -6.27 -11.56 -6.71
CA GLN A 328 -7.42 -10.64 -6.61
C GLN A 328 -7.03 -9.33 -5.91
N LEU A 329 -6.19 -9.38 -4.87
CA LEU A 329 -5.69 -8.19 -4.21
C LEU A 329 -4.78 -7.35 -5.11
N GLU A 330 -3.93 -7.99 -5.93
CA GLU A 330 -3.11 -7.33 -6.95
C GLU A 330 -3.97 -6.61 -8.01
N LEU A 331 -5.05 -7.23 -8.47
CA LEU A 331 -6.01 -6.63 -9.40
C LEU A 331 -6.73 -5.40 -8.79
N ASN A 332 -6.85 -5.34 -7.48
CA ASN A 332 -7.38 -4.20 -6.74
C ASN A 332 -6.30 -3.17 -6.35
N GLY A 333 -5.09 -3.26 -6.92
CA GLY A 333 -4.03 -2.28 -6.74
C GLY A 333 -3.12 -2.50 -5.53
N ILE A 334 -3.30 -3.57 -4.75
CA ILE A 334 -2.42 -3.88 -3.61
C ILE A 334 -1.08 -4.39 -4.13
N GLN A 335 -0.01 -3.79 -3.65
CA GLN A 335 1.35 -4.22 -3.97
C GLN A 335 1.68 -5.51 -3.24
N VAL A 336 2.01 -6.56 -4.00
CA VAL A 336 2.46 -7.86 -3.46
C VAL A 336 3.91 -8.13 -3.89
N LEU A 337 4.73 -8.61 -2.97
CA LEU A 337 6.12 -9.00 -3.15
C LEU A 337 6.36 -10.37 -2.47
N ASN A 338 6.65 -11.47 -3.19
CA ASN A 338 6.62 -11.69 -4.64
C ASN A 338 5.19 -11.71 -5.18
N PRO A 339 4.97 -11.22 -6.41
CA PRO A 339 3.66 -11.29 -7.05
C PRO A 339 3.19 -12.74 -7.22
N SER A 340 1.87 -12.95 -7.15
CA SER A 340 1.26 -14.27 -7.34
C SER A 340 1.67 -14.95 -8.65
N ALA A 341 1.74 -14.17 -9.74
CA ALA A 341 2.19 -14.64 -11.05
C ALA A 341 3.65 -15.14 -11.03
N GLY A 342 4.53 -14.46 -10.29
CA GLY A 342 5.94 -14.86 -10.13
C GLY A 342 6.09 -16.17 -9.36
N VAL A 343 5.31 -16.35 -8.28
CA VAL A 343 5.31 -17.61 -7.52
C VAL A 343 4.86 -18.78 -8.39
N TRP A 344 3.80 -18.60 -9.20
CA TRP A 344 3.38 -19.62 -10.17
C TRP A 344 4.43 -19.88 -11.24
N ALA A 345 5.11 -18.82 -11.72
CA ALA A 345 6.14 -18.94 -12.74
C ALA A 345 7.40 -19.69 -12.25
N CYS A 346 7.62 -19.78 -10.94
CA CYS A 346 8.72 -20.54 -10.34
C CYS A 346 8.52 -22.06 -10.29
N GLN A 347 7.47 -22.59 -10.93
CA GLN A 347 7.38 -24.03 -11.16
C GLN A 347 8.56 -24.53 -11.99
N ARG A 348 9.19 -25.64 -11.54
CA ARG A 348 10.46 -26.12 -12.10
C ARG A 348 10.44 -26.33 -13.62
N SER A 349 9.33 -26.84 -14.18
CA SER A 349 9.15 -27.01 -15.63
C SER A 349 9.14 -25.69 -16.40
N ASN A 350 8.54 -24.65 -15.81
CA ASN A 350 8.52 -23.32 -16.42
C ASN A 350 9.87 -22.63 -16.30
N VAL A 351 10.54 -22.76 -15.15
CA VAL A 351 11.91 -22.25 -14.95
C VAL A 351 12.86 -22.85 -16.01
N ASP A 352 12.84 -24.18 -16.17
CA ASP A 352 13.66 -24.88 -17.18
C ASP A 352 13.37 -24.37 -18.60
N LYS A 353 12.10 -24.23 -18.95
CA LYS A 353 11.66 -23.67 -20.24
C LYS A 353 12.17 -22.23 -20.46
N VAL A 354 11.96 -21.35 -19.50
CA VAL A 354 12.37 -19.95 -19.58
C VAL A 354 13.90 -19.82 -19.70
N MET A 355 14.66 -20.63 -18.96
CA MET A 355 16.12 -20.64 -19.06
C MET A 355 16.60 -21.05 -20.45
N ARG A 356 16.00 -22.09 -21.04
CA ARG A 356 16.32 -22.56 -22.41
C ARG A 356 16.00 -21.51 -23.47
N GLU A 357 14.78 -20.95 -23.43
CA GLU A 357 14.32 -19.95 -24.39
C GLU A 357 15.15 -18.66 -24.36
N ASN A 358 15.73 -18.33 -23.21
CA ASN A 358 16.53 -17.11 -23.00
C ASN A 358 18.04 -17.34 -22.97
N HIS A 359 18.50 -18.54 -23.30
CA HIS A 359 19.92 -18.92 -23.35
C HIS A 359 20.66 -18.66 -22.03
N LEU A 360 20.00 -18.90 -20.89
CA LEU A 360 20.63 -18.83 -19.58
C LEU A 360 21.41 -20.11 -19.30
N PRO A 361 22.45 -20.07 -18.43
CA PRO A 361 23.22 -21.26 -18.09
C PRO A 361 22.36 -22.31 -17.36
N PHE A 362 22.04 -23.42 -18.02
CA PHE A 362 21.29 -24.55 -17.45
C PHE A 362 22.00 -25.88 -17.71
N PRO A 363 21.67 -26.95 -16.95
CA PRO A 363 22.24 -28.27 -17.15
C PRO A 363 21.90 -28.83 -18.54
N PRO A 364 22.84 -29.55 -19.21
CA PRO A 364 22.54 -30.16 -20.49
C PRO A 364 21.51 -31.29 -20.38
N ASP A 365 20.88 -31.65 -21.50
CA ASP A 365 19.91 -32.75 -21.57
C ASP A 365 20.57 -34.11 -21.54
N GLU A 366 21.81 -34.19 -22.07
CA GLU A 366 22.62 -35.42 -22.18
C GLU A 366 23.95 -35.25 -21.46
N GLY A 367 24.43 -36.32 -20.84
CA GLY A 367 25.69 -36.37 -20.11
C GLY A 367 26.11 -37.79 -19.80
N ASN A 368 27.40 -37.97 -19.44
CA ASN A 368 27.98 -39.28 -19.14
C ASN A 368 28.03 -39.61 -17.63
N ASP A 369 27.64 -38.66 -16.78
CA ASP A 369 27.82 -38.75 -15.33
C ASP A 369 26.50 -39.02 -14.58
N GLY A 370 25.42 -39.41 -15.31
CA GLY A 370 24.10 -39.69 -14.78
C GLY A 370 23.12 -38.54 -14.99
N TYR A 371 21.92 -38.69 -14.42
CA TYR A 371 20.77 -37.83 -14.65
C TYR A 371 20.04 -37.53 -13.35
N TRP A 372 19.41 -36.37 -13.27
CA TRP A 372 18.47 -35.99 -12.24
C TRP A 372 17.05 -35.98 -12.79
N VAL A 373 16.16 -36.73 -12.17
CA VAL A 373 14.72 -36.72 -12.44
C VAL A 373 14.04 -35.98 -11.30
N LYS A 374 13.42 -34.83 -11.61
CA LYS A 374 12.85 -33.92 -10.61
C LYS A 374 11.37 -33.73 -10.87
N ARG A 375 10.56 -33.80 -9.82
CA ARG A 375 9.16 -33.36 -9.86
C ARG A 375 9.09 -31.89 -10.22
N ALA A 376 8.17 -31.50 -11.13
CA ALA A 376 8.18 -30.18 -11.75
C ALA A 376 6.89 -29.36 -11.62
N ASP A 377 5.79 -29.98 -11.16
CA ASP A 377 4.49 -29.33 -10.95
C ASP A 377 4.39 -28.53 -9.64
N VAL A 378 5.08 -28.97 -8.58
CA VAL A 378 5.13 -28.31 -7.29
C VAL A 378 6.54 -28.43 -6.70
N SER A 379 6.82 -27.69 -5.62
CA SER A 379 8.06 -27.86 -4.84
C SER A 379 8.18 -29.29 -4.33
N ALA A 380 9.41 -29.84 -4.23
CA ALA A 380 9.66 -31.17 -3.70
C ALA A 380 9.09 -31.29 -2.29
N GLN A 381 8.20 -32.25 -2.09
CA GLN A 381 7.53 -32.54 -0.83
C GLN A 381 8.20 -33.69 -0.05
N SER A 382 8.97 -34.51 -0.76
CA SER A 382 9.74 -35.61 -0.19
C SER A 382 11.10 -35.76 -0.88
N LYS A 383 11.99 -36.52 -0.27
CA LYS A 383 13.29 -36.87 -0.90
C LYS A 383 13.13 -37.65 -2.21
N GLU A 384 12.01 -38.34 -2.38
CA GLU A 384 11.69 -39.14 -3.57
C GLU A 384 11.22 -38.27 -4.77
N ASP A 385 11.05 -36.98 -4.58
CA ASP A 385 10.65 -36.04 -5.64
C ASP A 385 11.86 -35.51 -6.44
N VAL A 386 13.08 -35.85 -6.02
CA VAL A 386 14.35 -35.55 -6.70
C VAL A 386 15.24 -36.80 -6.65
N CYS A 387 15.33 -37.48 -7.78
CA CYS A 387 16.03 -38.74 -7.88
C CYS A 387 17.25 -38.64 -8.80
N PHE A 388 18.39 -39.18 -8.36
CA PHE A 388 19.55 -39.37 -9.23
C PHE A 388 19.45 -40.76 -9.88
N CYS A 389 19.76 -40.82 -11.18
CA CYS A 389 19.81 -42.00 -12.03
C CYS A 389 21.20 -42.15 -12.65
N GLN A 390 21.79 -43.30 -12.62
CA GLN A 390 23.12 -43.54 -13.20
C GLN A 390 23.08 -43.57 -14.75
N ASP A 391 21.97 -44.09 -15.27
CA ASP A 391 21.75 -44.24 -16.69
C ASP A 391 20.27 -44.02 -17.08
N TRP A 392 20.02 -44.10 -18.37
CA TRP A 392 18.67 -43.86 -18.92
C TRP A 392 17.69 -44.95 -18.54
N THR A 393 18.15 -46.14 -18.21
CA THR A 393 17.28 -47.25 -17.76
C THR A 393 16.69 -46.92 -16.38
N GLU A 394 17.52 -46.40 -15.49
CA GLU A 394 17.05 -45.92 -14.16
C GLU A 394 16.10 -44.70 -14.32
N VAL A 395 16.36 -43.80 -15.26
CA VAL A 395 15.44 -42.69 -15.57
C VAL A 395 14.04 -43.19 -15.89
N GLU A 396 13.92 -44.19 -16.78
CA GLU A 396 12.61 -44.75 -17.15
C GLU A 396 11.91 -45.44 -15.97
N ASN A 397 12.66 -46.10 -15.08
CA ASN A 397 12.11 -46.68 -13.87
C ASN A 397 11.56 -45.58 -12.92
N VAL A 398 12.32 -44.53 -12.69
CA VAL A 398 11.90 -43.40 -11.85
C VAL A 398 10.70 -42.67 -12.47
N LYS A 399 10.66 -42.46 -13.78
CA LYS A 399 9.48 -41.91 -14.49
C LYS A 399 8.23 -42.75 -14.22
N SER A 400 8.37 -44.07 -14.32
CA SER A 400 7.28 -44.99 -14.06
C SER A 400 6.79 -44.92 -12.62
N ALA A 401 7.69 -44.83 -11.65
CA ALA A 401 7.35 -44.64 -10.23
C ALA A 401 6.65 -43.29 -9.97
N PHE A 402 7.09 -42.21 -10.63
CA PHE A 402 6.44 -40.90 -10.56
C PHE A 402 5.01 -40.95 -11.13
N MET A 403 4.81 -41.62 -12.29
CA MET A 403 3.49 -41.80 -12.88
C MET A 403 2.55 -42.58 -11.96
N GLN A 404 3.03 -43.64 -11.27
CA GLN A 404 2.25 -44.39 -10.30
C GLN A 404 1.79 -43.53 -9.10
N ARG A 405 2.59 -42.52 -8.74
CA ARG A 405 2.25 -41.52 -7.71
C ARG A 405 1.37 -40.38 -8.26
N GLY A 406 0.99 -40.41 -9.54
CA GLY A 406 0.19 -39.35 -10.20
C GLY A 406 1.02 -38.12 -10.61
N ILE A 407 2.35 -38.19 -10.56
CA ILE A 407 3.27 -37.12 -10.95
C ILE A 407 3.57 -37.27 -12.43
N ILE A 408 3.00 -36.42 -13.27
CA ILE A 408 3.18 -36.43 -14.73
C ILE A 408 4.09 -35.32 -15.24
N ASN A 409 4.27 -34.27 -14.47
CA ASN A 409 5.14 -33.14 -14.82
C ASN A 409 6.50 -33.32 -14.16
N ILE A 410 7.52 -33.62 -14.95
CA ILE A 410 8.89 -33.88 -14.52
C ILE A 410 9.91 -33.11 -15.37
N VAL A 411 11.04 -32.81 -14.80
CA VAL A 411 12.23 -32.30 -15.50
C VAL A 411 13.36 -33.32 -15.38
N ILE A 412 14.04 -33.59 -16.48
CA ILE A 412 15.22 -34.46 -16.55
C ILE A 412 16.40 -33.63 -17.02
N GLN A 413 17.50 -33.69 -16.27
CA GLN A 413 18.72 -32.94 -16.54
C GLN A 413 19.93 -33.85 -16.32
N ALA A 414 20.93 -33.75 -17.16
CA ALA A 414 22.19 -34.46 -16.92
C ALA A 414 22.87 -33.93 -15.66
N HIS A 415 23.54 -34.84 -14.95
CA HIS A 415 24.37 -34.46 -13.81
C HIS A 415 25.57 -33.65 -14.28
N VAL A 416 25.84 -32.55 -13.59
CA VAL A 416 26.98 -31.68 -13.81
C VAL A 416 27.92 -31.79 -12.61
N LYS A 417 29.19 -32.10 -12.88
CA LYS A 417 30.26 -32.13 -11.87
C LYS A 417 30.77 -30.72 -11.59
N GLY A 418 30.99 -30.40 -10.34
CA GLY A 418 31.53 -29.13 -9.89
C GLY A 418 31.12 -28.78 -8.47
N ASP A 419 31.44 -27.58 -8.04
CA ASP A 419 31.08 -27.08 -6.71
C ASP A 419 29.64 -26.61 -6.70
N VAL A 420 28.87 -27.08 -5.72
CA VAL A 420 27.51 -26.58 -5.47
C VAL A 420 27.58 -25.24 -4.77
N VAL A 421 27.01 -24.22 -5.39
CA VAL A 421 26.94 -22.86 -4.88
C VAL A 421 25.48 -22.46 -4.70
N LYS A 422 25.10 -22.11 -3.49
CA LYS A 422 23.79 -21.54 -3.18
C LYS A 422 23.84 -20.02 -3.31
N PHE A 423 22.88 -19.43 -4.00
CA PHE A 423 22.80 -17.98 -4.17
C PHE A 423 21.46 -17.42 -3.72
N TYR A 424 21.48 -16.13 -3.33
CA TYR A 424 20.34 -15.34 -2.90
C TYR A 424 20.42 -13.95 -3.49
N GLY A 425 19.29 -13.39 -3.90
CA GLY A 425 19.22 -12.02 -4.42
C GLY A 425 17.87 -11.35 -4.23
N VAL A 426 17.90 -10.03 -4.33
CA VAL A 426 16.71 -9.18 -4.41
C VAL A 426 16.88 -8.27 -5.62
N GLU A 427 16.06 -8.49 -6.64
CA GLU A 427 16.12 -7.81 -7.95
C GLU A 427 16.04 -6.28 -7.79
N GLY A 428 16.92 -5.58 -8.51
CA GLY A 428 17.02 -4.11 -8.50
C GLY A 428 17.65 -3.53 -7.23
N THR A 429 18.41 -4.34 -6.47
CA THR A 429 19.21 -3.91 -5.30
C THR A 429 20.65 -4.42 -5.44
N ASP A 430 21.56 -3.89 -4.61
CA ASP A 430 22.95 -4.37 -4.54
C ASP A 430 23.10 -5.67 -3.73
N PHE A 431 21.97 -6.28 -3.33
CA PHE A 431 21.98 -7.49 -2.51
C PHE A 431 22.04 -8.73 -3.41
N PHE A 432 23.23 -9.33 -3.50
CA PHE A 432 23.47 -10.67 -4.02
C PHE A 432 24.50 -11.36 -3.12
N ARG A 433 24.22 -12.59 -2.68
CA ARG A 433 25.10 -13.40 -1.84
C ARG A 433 25.16 -14.81 -2.36
N TYR A 434 26.34 -15.41 -2.29
CA TYR A 434 26.52 -16.82 -2.63
C TYR A 434 27.39 -17.53 -1.56
N TYR A 435 27.20 -18.82 -1.43
CA TYR A 435 27.88 -19.66 -0.46
C TYR A 435 28.15 -21.02 -1.09
N TYR A 436 29.35 -21.55 -0.88
CA TYR A 436 29.63 -22.93 -1.25
C TYR A 436 28.93 -23.90 -0.29
N SER A 437 28.54 -25.11 -0.80
CA SER A 437 28.01 -26.16 0.05
C SER A 437 29.12 -26.65 0.97
N GLY A 438 28.79 -26.82 2.26
CA GLY A 438 29.76 -27.24 3.27
C GLY A 438 30.44 -26.11 4.06
N ASP A 439 30.21 -24.83 3.72
CA ASP A 439 30.64 -23.70 4.55
C ASP A 439 29.92 -23.68 5.92
N ASP A 440 28.84 -24.42 6.05
CA ASP A 440 28.17 -24.74 7.29
C ASP A 440 27.68 -26.18 7.28
N THR A 441 27.38 -26.72 8.46
CA THR A 441 27.01 -28.14 8.67
C THR A 441 25.61 -28.52 8.15
N GLU A 442 24.95 -27.62 7.35
CA GLU A 442 23.63 -27.89 6.80
C GLU A 442 23.70 -28.57 5.42
N THR A 443 23.71 -29.87 5.38
CA THR A 443 23.53 -30.66 4.16
C THR A 443 22.05 -30.74 3.77
N LYS A 444 21.69 -30.27 2.57
CA LYS A 444 20.38 -30.48 1.96
C LYS A 444 20.51 -31.18 0.62
N PHE A 445 19.88 -32.38 0.52
CA PHE A 445 19.49 -33.03 -0.73
C PHE A 445 20.58 -33.34 -1.79
N GLY A 446 21.25 -34.49 -1.66
CA GLY A 446 21.67 -35.34 -2.78
C GLY A 446 22.76 -34.85 -3.72
N ASP A 447 22.71 -33.62 -4.23
CA ASP A 447 23.73 -33.07 -5.13
C ASP A 447 25.09 -32.93 -4.44
N GLU A 448 25.11 -32.55 -3.16
CA GLU A 448 26.32 -32.43 -2.35
C GLU A 448 26.99 -33.79 -2.11
N GLU A 449 26.19 -34.85 -1.96
CA GLU A 449 26.72 -36.21 -1.81
C GLU A 449 27.42 -36.69 -3.10
N ARG A 450 26.96 -36.21 -4.28
CA ARG A 450 27.50 -36.60 -5.59
C ARG A 450 28.68 -35.77 -6.01
N ASN A 451 28.68 -34.48 -5.74
CA ASN A 451 29.75 -33.55 -6.13
C ASN A 451 30.89 -33.50 -5.09
N GLY A 452 30.66 -34.04 -3.87
CA GLY A 452 31.67 -34.09 -2.81
C GLY A 452 31.90 -32.73 -2.14
N LYS A 453 33.05 -32.61 -1.45
CA LYS A 453 33.44 -31.34 -0.82
C LYS A 453 33.86 -30.32 -1.87
N PRO A 454 33.48 -29.03 -1.68
CA PRO A 454 33.83 -27.98 -2.64
C PRO A 454 35.35 -27.83 -2.78
N GLN A 455 35.78 -27.63 -4.00
CA GLN A 455 37.17 -27.32 -4.37
C GLN A 455 37.40 -25.81 -4.44
N TYR A 456 36.34 -25.01 -4.26
CA TYR A 456 36.33 -23.55 -4.35
C TYR A 456 36.80 -23.03 -5.73
N TYR A 457 36.28 -23.63 -6.79
CA TYR A 457 36.56 -23.20 -8.15
C TYR A 457 36.19 -21.72 -8.34
N SER A 458 37.11 -20.97 -8.94
CA SER A 458 36.91 -19.55 -9.21
C SER A 458 35.92 -19.36 -10.35
N PHE A 459 34.97 -18.43 -10.20
CA PHE A 459 34.00 -18.06 -11.21
C PHE A 459 33.62 -16.57 -11.11
N SER A 460 32.92 -16.04 -12.11
CA SER A 460 32.40 -14.67 -12.08
C SER A 460 31.08 -14.62 -11.33
N SER A 461 31.11 -14.19 -10.08
CA SER A 461 29.90 -13.98 -9.29
C SER A 461 29.00 -12.87 -9.85
N SER A 462 29.57 -11.88 -10.53
CA SER A 462 28.80 -10.82 -11.23
C SER A 462 28.01 -11.35 -12.43
N ASN A 463 28.56 -12.35 -13.15
CA ASN A 463 27.84 -13.01 -14.24
C ASN A 463 26.69 -13.85 -13.69
N LEU A 464 26.94 -14.62 -12.63
CA LEU A 464 25.88 -15.40 -11.97
C LEU A 464 24.77 -14.49 -11.44
N GLN A 465 25.12 -13.35 -10.83
CA GLN A 465 24.15 -12.34 -10.41
C GLN A 465 23.33 -11.83 -11.59
N ALA A 466 23.98 -11.45 -12.70
CA ALA A 466 23.28 -10.92 -13.88
C ALA A 466 22.31 -11.95 -14.50
N ASP A 467 22.73 -13.21 -14.60
CA ASP A 467 21.88 -14.29 -15.12
C ASP A 467 20.72 -14.61 -14.17
N ALA A 468 20.97 -14.63 -12.86
CA ALA A 468 19.92 -14.83 -11.84
C ALA A 468 18.93 -13.67 -11.82
N GLU A 469 19.37 -12.42 -11.94
CA GLU A 469 18.50 -11.24 -12.03
C GLU A 469 17.67 -11.23 -13.33
N LYS A 470 18.29 -11.61 -14.46
CA LYS A 470 17.56 -11.77 -15.72
C LYS A 470 16.47 -12.83 -15.59
N LEU A 471 16.76 -13.96 -14.95
CA LEU A 471 15.77 -15.00 -14.69
C LEU A 471 14.66 -14.51 -13.73
N ALA A 472 15.02 -13.81 -12.66
CA ALA A 472 14.08 -13.22 -11.71
C ALA A 472 13.12 -12.24 -12.40
N CYS A 473 13.63 -11.38 -13.28
CA CYS A 473 12.84 -10.45 -14.07
C CYS A 473 11.86 -11.18 -15.02
N LEU A 474 12.35 -12.19 -15.77
CA LEU A 474 11.53 -12.99 -16.69
C LEU A 474 10.40 -13.74 -15.96
N LEU A 475 10.67 -14.23 -14.76
CA LEU A 475 9.71 -14.93 -13.91
C LEU A 475 8.87 -14.01 -13.03
N GLN A 476 9.13 -12.71 -13.02
CA GLN A 476 8.51 -11.73 -12.13
C GLN A 476 8.68 -12.09 -10.64
N THR A 477 9.86 -12.54 -10.26
CA THR A 477 10.19 -13.04 -8.92
C THR A 477 11.31 -12.20 -8.31
N PRO A 478 11.04 -10.98 -7.85
CA PRO A 478 12.08 -10.08 -7.37
C PRO A 478 12.83 -10.56 -6.11
N ILE A 479 12.20 -11.37 -5.25
CA ILE A 479 12.90 -12.01 -4.12
C ILE A 479 13.17 -13.46 -4.52
N TYR A 480 14.43 -13.80 -4.71
CA TYR A 480 14.83 -15.08 -5.29
C TYR A 480 16.04 -15.73 -4.62
N GLY A 481 16.20 -17.00 -4.86
CA GLY A 481 17.40 -17.77 -4.56
C GLY A 481 17.45 -19.02 -5.39
N GLY A 482 18.59 -19.72 -5.33
CA GLY A 482 18.76 -20.93 -6.12
C GLY A 482 20.08 -21.62 -5.84
N ASP A 483 20.31 -22.67 -6.60
CA ASP A 483 21.54 -23.43 -6.56
C ASP A 483 22.19 -23.46 -7.95
N ALA A 484 23.51 -23.33 -8.00
CA ALA A 484 24.31 -23.42 -9.21
C ALA A 484 25.45 -24.42 -9.03
N ILE A 485 25.91 -25.01 -10.13
CA ILE A 485 27.14 -25.82 -10.15
C ILE A 485 28.23 -25.02 -10.86
N VAL A 486 29.33 -24.77 -10.16
CA VAL A 486 30.55 -24.14 -10.71
C VAL A 486 31.55 -25.20 -11.11
N ARG A 487 31.99 -25.20 -12.36
CA ARG A 487 32.96 -26.15 -12.90
C ARG A 487 34.39 -25.65 -12.67
N GLU A 488 35.36 -26.57 -12.86
CA GLU A 488 36.81 -26.29 -12.77
C GLU A 488 37.27 -25.17 -13.73
N ASP A 489 36.66 -25.06 -14.90
CA ASP A 489 36.97 -24.03 -15.89
C ASP A 489 36.35 -22.65 -15.60
N GLY A 490 35.65 -22.50 -14.46
CA GLY A 490 34.96 -21.28 -14.05
C GLY A 490 33.60 -21.06 -14.70
N SER A 491 33.16 -21.96 -15.61
CA SER A 491 31.78 -21.94 -16.10
C SER A 491 30.81 -22.43 -15.02
N TYR A 492 29.52 -22.06 -15.13
CA TYR A 492 28.51 -22.51 -14.21
C TYR A 492 27.19 -22.84 -14.90
N VAL A 493 26.33 -23.58 -14.22
CA VAL A 493 24.94 -23.81 -14.61
C VAL A 493 24.03 -23.61 -13.39
N ILE A 494 22.86 -23.01 -13.58
CA ILE A 494 21.83 -22.86 -12.55
C ILE A 494 20.98 -24.15 -12.57
N ILE A 495 20.93 -24.86 -11.45
CA ILE A 495 20.25 -26.17 -11.32
C ILE A 495 18.93 -26.11 -10.58
N ASP A 496 18.69 -25.05 -9.82
CA ASP A 496 17.44 -24.75 -9.15
C ASP A 496 17.25 -23.25 -8.98
N PHE A 497 16.00 -22.79 -9.03
CA PHE A 497 15.63 -21.38 -8.84
C PHE A 497 14.28 -21.32 -8.12
N ASN A 498 14.22 -20.57 -7.03
CA ASN A 498 13.10 -20.55 -6.11
C ASN A 498 12.67 -19.13 -5.79
N ASP A 499 11.35 -18.93 -5.67
CA ASP A 499 10.76 -17.75 -5.05
C ASP A 499 11.07 -17.74 -3.55
N PHE A 500 11.25 -16.58 -3.00
CA PHE A 500 11.38 -16.25 -1.59
C PHE A 500 12.09 -17.32 -0.73
N PRO A 501 13.41 -17.45 -0.79
CA PRO A 501 14.18 -18.39 0.04
C PRO A 501 14.21 -17.97 1.51
N SER A 502 14.60 -18.87 2.40
CA SER A 502 14.69 -18.59 3.85
C SER A 502 15.84 -17.68 4.27
N PHE A 503 16.78 -17.33 3.36
CA PHE A 503 17.94 -16.46 3.64
C PHE A 503 18.71 -16.81 4.93
N SER A 504 18.79 -18.09 5.30
CA SER A 504 19.26 -18.54 6.62
C SER A 504 20.64 -17.98 7.02
N ARG A 505 21.51 -17.70 6.03
CA ARG A 505 22.88 -17.19 6.23
C ARG A 505 23.01 -15.66 6.17
N CYS A 506 22.01 -14.94 5.63
CA CYS A 506 22.10 -13.52 5.36
C CYS A 506 20.76 -12.78 5.60
N LYS A 507 19.94 -13.28 6.55
CA LYS A 507 18.56 -12.80 6.77
C LYS A 507 18.47 -11.29 7.03
N GLN A 508 19.39 -10.71 7.80
CA GLN A 508 19.36 -9.27 8.11
C GLN A 508 19.66 -8.39 6.90
N GLU A 509 20.63 -8.80 6.05
CA GLU A 509 20.94 -8.08 4.82
C GLU A 509 19.80 -8.24 3.81
N ALA A 510 19.26 -9.45 3.68
CA ALA A 510 18.11 -9.73 2.83
C ALA A 510 16.87 -8.91 3.24
N ALA A 511 16.56 -8.84 4.55
CA ALA A 511 15.46 -8.05 5.06
C ALA A 511 15.58 -6.58 4.69
N LYS A 512 16.79 -5.99 4.83
CA LYS A 512 17.05 -4.59 4.42
C LYS A 512 16.86 -4.38 2.92
N ALA A 513 17.34 -5.32 2.10
CA ALA A 513 17.18 -5.25 0.65
C ALA A 513 15.70 -5.37 0.23
N ILE A 514 14.94 -6.28 0.83
CA ILE A 514 13.52 -6.49 0.56
C ILE A 514 12.71 -5.23 0.90
N VAL A 515 12.95 -4.63 2.08
CA VAL A 515 12.30 -3.37 2.48
C VAL A 515 12.72 -2.22 1.55
N GLY A 516 13.99 -2.16 1.15
CA GLY A 516 14.49 -1.18 0.17
C GLY A 516 13.80 -1.32 -1.19
N ARG A 517 13.68 -2.54 -1.71
CA ARG A 517 13.01 -2.83 -2.99
C ARG A 517 11.53 -2.43 -2.98
N MET A 518 10.88 -2.66 -1.87
CA MET A 518 9.49 -2.29 -1.67
C MET A 518 9.28 -0.78 -1.73
N LYS A 519 10.16 0.00 -1.11
CA LYS A 519 10.13 1.47 -1.15
C LYS A 519 10.41 2.03 -2.56
N GLN A 520 11.32 1.44 -3.32
CA GLN A 520 11.67 1.88 -4.68
C GLN A 520 10.52 1.71 -5.69
N LYS A 521 9.71 0.65 -5.60
CA LYS A 521 8.55 0.45 -6.48
C LYS A 521 7.51 1.55 -6.31
N VAL A 522 7.39 2.10 -5.13
CA VAL A 522 6.50 3.22 -4.82
C VAL A 522 6.96 4.51 -5.50
N GLU A 523 8.27 4.79 -5.45
CA GLU A 523 8.84 5.96 -6.11
C GLU A 523 8.81 5.86 -7.65
N ALA A 524 8.93 4.65 -8.20
CA ALA A 524 8.87 4.40 -9.63
C ALA A 524 7.45 4.53 -10.19
N SER A 525 6.42 4.08 -9.48
CA SER A 525 5.01 4.28 -9.86
C SER A 525 4.61 5.77 -9.84
N HIS A 526 5.23 6.58 -8.97
CA HIS A 526 5.06 8.03 -8.97
C HIS A 526 5.83 8.73 -10.11
N LYS A 527 6.95 8.17 -10.60
CA LYS A 527 7.76 8.74 -11.71
C LYS A 527 7.25 8.37 -13.10
N THR A 528 6.66 7.21 -13.30
CA THR A 528 6.07 6.81 -14.61
C THR A 528 4.82 7.61 -14.93
N SER A 529 4.00 7.95 -13.96
CA SER A 529 2.86 8.87 -14.17
C SER A 529 3.30 10.31 -14.52
N SER A 530 4.53 10.70 -14.18
CA SER A 530 5.09 12.02 -14.49
C SER A 530 5.77 12.08 -15.87
N ASN A 531 6.35 10.97 -16.36
CA ASN A 531 7.13 10.95 -17.61
C ASN A 531 6.31 10.60 -18.87
N GLU A 532 5.17 9.96 -18.75
CA GLU A 532 4.24 9.79 -19.88
C GLU A 532 3.60 11.14 -20.29
N LYS A 533 3.39 12.06 -19.33
CA LYS A 533 2.90 13.43 -19.65
C LYS A 533 3.88 14.29 -20.45
N TYR A 534 5.19 14.04 -20.37
CA TYR A 534 6.20 14.83 -21.14
C TYR A 534 6.38 14.35 -22.58
N LYS A 535 5.94 13.14 -22.94
CA LYS A 535 6.05 12.64 -24.32
C LYS A 535 4.87 13.01 -25.22
N ASP A 536 3.69 13.19 -24.66
CA ASP A 536 2.51 13.58 -25.44
C ASP A 536 2.48 15.08 -25.76
N ASP A 537 3.09 15.94 -24.92
CA ASP A 537 3.21 17.37 -25.20
C ASP A 537 4.24 17.71 -26.29
N MET A 538 5.20 16.84 -26.58
CA MET A 538 6.18 17.06 -27.67
C MET A 538 5.71 16.58 -29.05
N ASN A 539 4.67 15.76 -29.13
CA ASN A 539 4.11 15.28 -30.40
C ASN A 539 2.92 16.10 -30.93
N SER A 540 2.48 17.13 -30.21
CA SER A 540 1.42 18.03 -30.65
C SER A 540 1.92 19.36 -31.28
N CYS A 541 3.25 19.52 -31.44
CA CYS A 541 3.89 20.68 -32.04
C CYS A 541 4.78 20.32 -33.25
N SER A 542 4.31 19.39 -34.10
CA SER A 542 4.92 19.24 -35.44
C SER A 542 3.86 19.05 -36.50
#